data_218acd08971c3f20b73a2193298ad5d9
#
_entry.id   218acd08971c3f20b73a2193298ad5d9
#
_cell.length_a   1.000
_cell.length_b   1.000
_cell.length_c   1.000
_cell.angle_alpha   90.00
_cell.angle_beta   90.00
_cell.angle_gamma   90.00
#
_symmetry.space_group_name_H-M   'P 1'
#
loop_
_entity.id
_entity.type
_entity.pdbx_description
1 polymer ?
#
loop_
_entity_poly.entity_id
_entity_poly.type
_entity_poly.pdbx_seq_one_letter_code
_entity_poly.pdbx_strand_id
1 'polypeptide(L)'
;SCGAMERISKILNEEIVEKKIKKEIIISDQKCNCGLVLDNISFRYSDRKNTLCSISFFIEKGETLAIVGESGSGKSTIFSLIERFYEQDKGNIYYEGIDVRNIPMNDWRGKIAYVQQESPIMSGTILDNLTYGLDSYNEKNVLSALEKAELNRFISSLPKGYNTDV
;
A
#
# COMPACT_ATOMS: atom_id res chain seq x y z
N SER A 1 -29.89 15.02 -5.43
CA SER A 1 -29.31 13.69 -5.77
C SER A 1 -28.45 13.70 -7.06
N CYS A 2 -28.45 14.80 -7.83
CA CYS A 2 -27.68 14.92 -9.08
C CYS A 2 -26.14 14.98 -8.82
N GLY A 3 -25.69 15.66 -7.77
CA GLY A 3 -24.26 15.87 -7.51
C GLY A 3 -23.46 14.63 -7.08
N ALA A 4 -24.12 13.58 -6.56
CA ALA A 4 -23.43 12.35 -6.23
C ALA A 4 -23.16 11.51 -7.49
N MET A 5 -24.06 11.48 -8.43
CA MET A 5 -23.90 10.78 -9.70
C MET A 5 -22.84 11.43 -10.61
N GLU A 6 -22.75 12.78 -10.62
CA GLU A 6 -21.68 13.49 -11.34
C GLU A 6 -20.29 13.19 -10.76
N ARG A 7 -20.17 13.08 -9.43
CA ARG A 7 -18.89 12.72 -8.78
C ARG A 7 -18.48 11.29 -9.11
N ILE A 8 -19.43 10.36 -9.09
CA ILE A 8 -19.17 8.94 -9.44
C ILE A 8 -18.79 8.84 -10.93
N SER A 9 -19.51 9.52 -11.84
CA SER A 9 -19.18 9.56 -13.26
C SER A 9 -17.80 10.15 -13.54
N LYS A 10 -17.38 11.17 -12.76
CA LYS A 10 -16.07 11.77 -12.90
C LYS A 10 -14.95 10.82 -12.45
N ILE A 11 -15.17 10.07 -11.37
CA ILE A 11 -14.22 9.05 -10.88
C ILE A 11 -14.11 7.88 -11.87
N LEU A 12 -15.22 7.43 -12.45
CA LEU A 12 -15.24 6.33 -13.41
C LEU A 12 -14.68 6.71 -14.78
N ASN A 13 -14.66 8.00 -15.13
CA ASN A 13 -14.12 8.52 -16.39
C ASN A 13 -12.69 9.07 -16.27
N GLU A 14 -12.06 9.04 -15.07
CA GLU A 14 -10.64 9.29 -14.97
C GLU A 14 -9.91 8.13 -15.67
N GLU A 15 -9.43 8.41 -16.89
CA GLU A 15 -8.59 7.49 -17.63
C GLU A 15 -7.39 7.11 -16.77
N ILE A 16 -7.24 5.80 -16.53
CA ILE A 16 -6.00 5.24 -16.01
C ILE A 16 -4.95 5.49 -17.09
N VAL A 17 -4.23 6.59 -16.97
CA VAL A 17 -3.12 6.90 -17.88
C VAL A 17 -2.00 5.92 -17.54
N GLU A 18 -2.00 4.77 -18.21
CA GLU A 18 -0.83 3.92 -18.28
C GLU A 18 0.25 4.65 -19.09
N LYS A 19 1.10 5.41 -18.38
CA LYS A 19 2.31 5.95 -18.99
C LYS A 19 3.17 4.78 -19.45
N LYS A 20 3.39 4.70 -20.77
CA LYS A 20 4.35 3.77 -21.37
C LYS A 20 5.68 3.85 -20.65
N ILE A 21 6.06 2.74 -20.04
CA ILE A 21 7.28 2.56 -19.27
C ILE A 21 8.49 2.71 -20.19
N LYS A 22 9.26 3.78 -20.02
CA LYS A 22 10.64 3.85 -20.54
C LYS A 22 11.55 3.17 -19.52
N LYS A 23 12.14 2.07 -19.96
CA LYS A 23 13.10 1.29 -19.19
C LYS A 23 14.44 2.00 -19.19
N GLU A 24 14.72 2.79 -18.17
CA GLU A 24 16.09 3.24 -17.88
C GLU A 24 16.44 2.78 -16.46
N ILE A 25 17.34 1.82 -16.43
CA ILE A 25 17.94 1.29 -15.21
C ILE A 25 19.11 2.19 -14.87
N ILE A 26 19.02 2.99 -13.83
CA ILE A 26 20.17 3.66 -13.23
C ILE A 26 20.53 2.87 -11.99
N ILE A 27 21.49 1.98 -12.13
CA ILE A 27 22.17 1.34 -11.02
C ILE A 27 23.34 2.24 -10.66
N SER A 28 23.27 2.98 -9.55
CA SER A 28 24.47 3.47 -8.90
C SER A 28 25.18 2.26 -8.29
N ASP A 29 26.49 2.16 -8.53
CA ASP A 29 27.40 1.04 -8.22
C ASP A 29 27.55 0.75 -6.71
N GLN A 30 26.49 0.44 -6.00
CA GLN A 30 26.59 -0.19 -4.70
C GLN A 30 25.68 -1.42 -4.69
N LYS A 31 26.29 -2.59 -4.46
CA LYS A 31 25.61 -3.85 -4.11
C LYS A 31 24.91 -3.69 -2.74
N CYS A 32 23.92 -2.81 -2.71
CA CYS A 32 23.02 -2.71 -1.57
C CYS A 32 22.00 -3.85 -1.68
N ASN A 33 21.90 -4.68 -0.67
CA ASN A 33 20.79 -5.63 -0.54
C ASN A 33 19.50 -4.89 -0.12
N CYS A 34 19.35 -3.65 -0.60
CA CYS A 34 18.27 -2.77 -0.24
C CYS A 34 16.97 -3.27 -0.83
N GLY A 35 16.00 -3.55 0.03
CA GLY A 35 14.64 -3.88 -0.39
C GLY A 35 13.93 -2.65 -0.92
N LEU A 36 13.91 -1.57 -0.12
CA LEU A 36 13.24 -0.31 -0.45
C LEU A 36 14.18 0.87 -0.16
N VAL A 37 14.23 1.84 -1.07
CA VAL A 37 15.02 3.06 -0.91
C VAL A 37 14.12 4.26 -1.23
N LEU A 38 14.07 5.22 -0.32
CA LEU A 38 13.56 6.55 -0.57
C LEU A 38 14.75 7.49 -0.70
N ASP A 39 14.86 8.18 -1.83
CA ASP A 39 15.98 9.06 -2.12
C ASP A 39 15.49 10.48 -2.34
N ASN A 40 15.82 11.37 -1.39
CA ASN A 40 15.59 12.82 -1.42
C ASN A 40 14.11 13.20 -1.70
N ILE A 41 13.19 12.47 -1.09
CA ILE A 41 11.75 12.62 -1.29
C ILE A 41 11.29 13.96 -0.71
N SER A 42 10.64 14.76 -1.56
CA SER A 42 9.89 15.94 -1.12
C SER A 42 8.48 15.87 -1.68
N PHE A 43 7.51 16.24 -0.86
CA PHE A 43 6.11 16.19 -1.23
C PHE A 43 5.28 17.25 -0.51
N ARG A 44 4.27 17.77 -1.21
CA ARG A 44 3.32 18.74 -0.70
C ARG A 44 1.92 18.41 -1.20
N TYR A 45 0.95 18.38 -0.29
CA TYR A 45 -0.46 18.41 -0.69
C TYR A 45 -0.81 19.79 -1.26
N SER A 46 -1.75 19.84 -2.22
CA SER A 46 -2.15 21.07 -2.92
C SER A 46 -2.49 22.24 -1.99
N ASP A 47 -3.07 21.96 -0.82
CA ASP A 47 -3.59 22.97 0.11
C ASP A 47 -2.70 23.19 1.35
N ARG A 48 -1.50 22.60 1.38
CA ARG A 48 -0.61 22.64 2.58
C ARG A 48 0.80 23.07 2.22
N LYS A 49 1.51 23.63 3.21
CA LYS A 49 2.97 23.80 3.15
C LYS A 49 3.64 22.43 3.01
N ASN A 50 4.91 22.43 2.61
CA ASN A 50 5.70 21.21 2.45
C ASN A 50 5.42 20.19 3.56
N THR A 51 4.94 19.01 3.17
CA THR A 51 4.62 17.93 4.10
C THR A 51 5.85 17.07 4.38
N LEU A 52 6.66 16.82 3.33
CA LEU A 52 7.93 16.13 3.42
C LEU A 52 9.00 16.97 2.72
N CYS A 53 10.18 17.09 3.33
CA CYS A 53 11.31 17.84 2.80
C CYS A 53 12.57 16.98 2.81
N SER A 54 13.02 16.57 1.61
CA SER A 54 14.29 15.86 1.41
C SER A 54 14.48 14.65 2.33
N ILE A 55 13.47 13.79 2.41
CA ILE A 55 13.50 12.58 3.22
C ILE A 55 14.25 11.48 2.46
N SER A 56 15.27 10.90 3.09
CA SER A 56 16.02 9.78 2.55
C SER A 56 16.22 8.71 3.61
N PHE A 57 15.92 7.47 3.26
CA PHE A 57 16.26 6.28 4.04
C PHE A 57 16.19 5.04 3.15
N PHE A 58 16.71 3.93 3.65
CA PHE A 58 16.60 2.64 3.00
C PHE A 58 16.20 1.56 4.02
N ILE A 59 15.64 0.47 3.52
CA ILE A 59 15.26 -0.71 4.28
C ILE A 59 15.85 -1.91 3.56
N GLU A 60 16.63 -2.71 4.26
CA GLU A 60 17.17 -3.95 3.71
C GLU A 60 16.08 -5.03 3.64
N LYS A 61 16.32 -6.07 2.83
CA LYS A 61 15.41 -7.21 2.78
C LYS A 61 15.34 -7.91 4.14
N GLY A 62 14.13 -8.08 4.66
CA GLY A 62 13.87 -8.71 5.96
C GLY A 62 14.07 -7.80 7.17
N GLU A 63 14.42 -6.54 6.96
CA GLU A 63 14.56 -5.55 8.02
C GLU A 63 13.19 -4.96 8.42
N THR A 64 13.09 -4.55 9.68
CA THR A 64 11.95 -3.79 10.21
C THR A 64 12.39 -2.38 10.55
N LEU A 65 11.81 -1.39 9.89
CA LEU A 65 12.04 0.03 10.16
C LEU A 65 10.85 0.65 10.91
N ALA A 66 11.10 1.31 12.02
CA ALA A 66 10.10 2.09 12.73
C ALA A 66 10.22 3.58 12.39
N ILE A 67 9.13 4.18 11.90
CA ILE A 67 9.02 5.62 11.65
C ILE A 67 8.30 6.26 12.84
N VAL A 68 9.01 7.06 13.63
CA VAL A 68 8.47 7.71 14.82
C VAL A 68 8.42 9.24 14.64
N GLY A 69 7.51 9.90 15.33
CA GLY A 69 7.36 11.35 15.27
C GLY A 69 6.00 11.80 15.76
N GLU A 70 5.82 13.10 15.94
CA GLU A 70 4.57 13.72 16.36
C GLU A 70 3.43 13.50 15.36
N SER A 71 2.19 13.72 15.80
CA SER A 71 1.04 13.71 14.90
C SER A 71 1.20 14.83 13.86
N GLY A 72 0.94 14.50 12.58
CA GLY A 72 1.10 15.46 11.48
C GLY A 72 2.53 15.60 10.94
N SER A 73 3.51 14.85 11.43
CA SER A 73 4.91 14.90 10.94
C SER A 73 5.12 14.27 9.55
N GLY A 74 4.07 13.78 8.90
CA GLY A 74 4.15 13.20 7.55
C GLY A 74 4.35 11.69 7.48
N LYS A 75 4.27 10.96 8.60
CA LYS A 75 4.44 9.49 8.62
C LYS A 75 3.49 8.77 7.67
N SER A 76 2.19 9.06 7.75
CA SER A 76 1.18 8.47 6.86
C SER A 76 1.39 8.88 5.39
N THR A 77 1.93 10.08 5.16
CA THR A 77 2.25 10.55 3.81
C THR A 77 3.35 9.71 3.16
N ILE A 78 4.34 9.27 3.93
CA ILE A 78 5.40 8.37 3.43
C ILE A 78 4.77 7.07 2.91
N PHE A 79 3.86 6.45 3.66
CA PHE A 79 3.16 5.24 3.22
C PHE A 79 2.33 5.50 1.95
N SER A 80 1.58 6.61 1.90
CA SER A 80 0.80 6.97 0.72
C SER A 80 1.64 7.17 -0.54
N LEU A 81 2.88 7.66 -0.41
CA LEU A 81 3.84 7.75 -1.52
C LEU A 81 4.40 6.38 -1.91
N ILE A 82 4.72 5.53 -0.94
CA ILE A 82 5.18 4.16 -1.20
C ILE A 82 4.09 3.37 -1.94
N GLU A 83 2.83 3.50 -1.53
CA GLU A 83 1.67 2.86 -2.18
C GLU A 83 1.28 3.50 -3.53
N ARG A 84 1.94 4.63 -3.89
CA ARG A 84 1.67 5.40 -5.10
C ARG A 84 0.21 5.89 -5.18
N PHE A 85 -0.38 6.31 -4.04
CA PHE A 85 -1.60 7.10 -4.04
C PHE A 85 -1.35 8.55 -4.45
N TYR A 86 -0.13 9.04 -4.17
CA TYR A 86 0.38 10.32 -4.60
C TYR A 86 1.73 10.13 -5.25
N GLU A 87 2.10 11.08 -6.13
CA GLU A 87 3.44 11.15 -6.71
C GLU A 87 4.23 12.24 -5.98
N GLN A 88 5.47 11.96 -5.65
CA GLN A 88 6.36 12.92 -5.00
C GLN A 88 6.72 14.08 -5.94
N ASP A 89 6.88 15.30 -5.37
CA ASP A 89 7.33 16.48 -6.13
C ASP A 89 8.79 16.36 -6.55
N LYS A 90 9.64 15.73 -5.69
CA LYS A 90 11.07 15.52 -5.93
C LYS A 90 11.52 14.19 -5.35
N GLY A 91 12.64 13.68 -5.88
CA GLY A 91 13.26 12.45 -5.43
C GLY A 91 12.67 11.21 -6.09
N ASN A 92 13.14 10.04 -5.68
CA ASN A 92 12.74 8.77 -6.27
C ASN A 92 12.56 7.71 -5.19
N ILE A 93 11.67 6.76 -5.46
CA ILE A 93 11.47 5.56 -4.63
C ILE A 93 11.88 4.37 -5.45
N TYR A 94 12.78 3.55 -4.91
CA TYR A 94 13.28 2.35 -5.57
C TYR A 94 12.93 1.10 -4.76
N TYR A 95 12.56 0.05 -5.45
CA TYR A 95 12.40 -1.28 -4.90
C TYR A 95 13.32 -2.25 -5.64
N GLU A 96 14.22 -2.88 -4.90
CA GLU A 96 15.25 -3.76 -5.47
C GLU A 96 16.03 -3.11 -6.63
N GLY A 97 16.32 -1.82 -6.52
CA GLY A 97 17.05 -1.05 -7.53
C GLY A 97 16.19 -0.58 -8.72
N ILE A 98 14.91 -0.89 -8.75
CA ILE A 98 13.97 -0.46 -9.80
C ILE A 98 13.14 0.71 -9.28
N ASP A 99 13.09 1.82 -10.02
CA ASP A 99 12.17 2.91 -9.70
C ASP A 99 10.73 2.36 -9.69
N VAL A 100 10.02 2.56 -8.59
CA VAL A 100 8.66 2.01 -8.43
C VAL A 100 7.68 2.51 -9.51
N ARG A 101 7.94 3.67 -10.11
CA ARG A 101 7.15 4.20 -11.24
C ARG A 101 7.27 3.34 -12.50
N ASN A 102 8.33 2.56 -12.62
CA ASN A 102 8.57 1.63 -13.72
C ASN A 102 7.94 0.25 -13.49
N ILE A 103 7.34 0.02 -12.33
CA ILE A 103 6.61 -1.21 -12.01
C ILE A 103 5.12 -0.96 -12.29
N PRO A 104 4.42 -1.85 -13.03
CA PRO A 104 2.97 -1.75 -13.22
C PRO A 104 2.25 -1.62 -11.87
N MET A 105 1.21 -0.79 -11.80
CA MET A 105 0.55 -0.43 -10.53
C MET A 105 0.01 -1.66 -9.79
N ASN A 106 -0.62 -2.59 -10.51
CA ASN A 106 -1.17 -3.81 -9.91
C ASN A 106 -0.06 -4.70 -9.34
N ASP A 107 1.06 -4.85 -10.08
CA ASP A 107 2.21 -5.64 -9.63
C ASP A 107 2.89 -5.00 -8.42
N TRP A 108 2.94 -3.67 -8.39
CA TRP A 108 3.49 -2.93 -7.26
C TRP A 108 2.64 -3.07 -6.00
N ARG A 109 1.34 -2.78 -6.12
CA ARG A 109 0.41 -2.90 -4.98
C ARG A 109 0.26 -4.33 -4.49
N GLY A 110 0.36 -5.31 -5.38
CA GLY A 110 0.37 -6.73 -5.02
C GLY A 110 1.58 -7.15 -4.15
N LYS A 111 2.64 -6.33 -4.08
CA LYS A 111 3.81 -6.55 -3.22
C LYS A 111 3.68 -5.89 -1.85
N ILE A 112 2.66 -5.07 -1.63
CA ILE A 112 2.47 -4.26 -0.42
C ILE A 112 1.27 -4.81 0.35
N ALA A 113 1.46 -5.09 1.64
CA ALA A 113 0.36 -5.28 2.58
C ALA A 113 0.35 -4.08 3.55
N TYR A 114 -0.79 -3.42 3.66
CA TYR A 114 -0.94 -2.26 4.53
C TYR A 114 -2.00 -2.51 5.61
N VAL A 115 -1.58 -2.43 6.86
CA VAL A 115 -2.48 -2.54 8.01
C VAL A 115 -2.72 -1.14 8.58
N GLN A 116 -3.95 -0.67 8.47
CA GLN A 116 -4.36 0.65 8.98
C GLN A 116 -4.66 0.59 10.48
N GLN A 117 -4.61 1.75 11.13
CA GLN A 117 -5.01 1.88 12.53
C GLN A 117 -6.50 1.56 12.73
N GLU A 118 -7.35 2.01 11.79
CA GLU A 118 -8.77 1.69 11.71
C GLU A 118 -8.96 0.86 10.43
N SER A 119 -9.12 -0.44 10.58
CA SER A 119 -9.38 -1.33 9.44
C SER A 119 -10.89 -1.36 9.18
N PRO A 120 -11.37 -0.82 8.04
CA PRO A 120 -12.78 -0.91 7.68
C PRO A 120 -13.17 -2.37 7.49
N ILE A 121 -14.25 -2.77 8.12
CA ILE A 121 -14.87 -4.08 7.92
C ILE A 121 -16.09 -3.87 7.03
N MET A 122 -16.17 -4.63 5.94
CA MET A 122 -17.32 -4.60 5.05
C MET A 122 -18.39 -5.58 5.52
N SER A 123 -19.65 -5.22 5.27
CA SER A 123 -20.79 -6.12 5.55
C SER A 123 -20.64 -7.43 4.76
N GLY A 124 -20.97 -8.53 5.40
CA GLY A 124 -20.79 -9.88 4.89
C GLY A 124 -20.18 -10.78 5.96
N THR A 125 -19.56 -11.86 5.56
CA THR A 125 -18.90 -12.77 6.48
C THR A 125 -17.44 -12.38 6.74
N ILE A 126 -16.84 -12.94 7.78
CA ILE A 126 -15.39 -12.81 8.01
C ILE A 126 -14.64 -13.34 6.78
N LEU A 127 -15.09 -14.45 6.18
CA LEU A 127 -14.46 -15.01 4.98
C LEU A 127 -14.50 -14.04 3.80
N ASP A 128 -15.64 -13.36 3.57
CA ASP A 128 -15.78 -12.36 2.52
C ASP A 128 -14.78 -11.22 2.70
N ASN A 129 -14.58 -10.77 3.95
CA ASN A 129 -13.60 -9.74 4.28
C ASN A 129 -12.15 -10.22 4.09
N LEU A 130 -11.83 -11.46 4.46
CA LEU A 130 -10.49 -12.04 4.29
C LEU A 130 -10.11 -12.27 2.82
N THR A 131 -11.09 -12.53 1.97
CA THR A 131 -10.88 -12.85 0.56
C THR A 131 -11.23 -11.70 -0.38
N TYR A 132 -11.54 -10.53 0.19
CA TYR A 132 -11.91 -9.35 -0.59
C TYR A 132 -10.81 -8.97 -1.58
N GLY A 133 -11.22 -8.74 -2.82
CA GLY A 133 -10.30 -8.36 -3.91
C GLY A 133 -9.51 -9.51 -4.53
N LEU A 134 -9.78 -10.75 -4.12
CA LEU A 134 -9.20 -11.94 -4.75
C LEU A 134 -10.18 -12.52 -5.77
N ASP A 135 -9.74 -12.74 -7.01
CA ASP A 135 -10.55 -13.41 -8.05
C ASP A 135 -10.84 -14.87 -7.68
N SER A 136 -9.93 -15.51 -6.95
CA SER A 136 -10.06 -16.86 -6.40
C SER A 136 -9.16 -17.01 -5.18
N TYR A 137 -9.55 -17.88 -4.26
CA TYR A 137 -8.74 -18.19 -3.09
C TYR A 137 -8.63 -19.69 -2.84
N ASN A 138 -7.58 -20.08 -2.13
CA ASN A 138 -7.40 -21.45 -1.65
C ASN A 138 -7.66 -21.44 -0.13
N GLU A 139 -8.55 -22.30 0.32
CA GLU A 139 -8.93 -22.42 1.73
C GLU A 139 -7.70 -22.67 2.64
N LYS A 140 -6.73 -23.47 2.19
CA LYS A 140 -5.47 -23.70 2.94
C LYS A 140 -4.69 -22.41 3.16
N ASN A 141 -4.71 -21.50 2.18
CA ASN A 141 -4.02 -20.20 2.31
C ASN A 141 -4.73 -19.29 3.31
N VAL A 142 -6.07 -19.32 3.32
CA VAL A 142 -6.88 -18.57 4.30
C VAL A 142 -6.59 -19.07 5.72
N LEU A 143 -6.62 -20.40 5.92
CA LEU A 143 -6.30 -21.01 7.22
C LEU A 143 -4.88 -20.68 7.67
N SER A 144 -3.89 -20.76 6.77
CA SER A 144 -2.51 -20.40 7.08
C SER A 144 -2.35 -18.91 7.43
N ALA A 145 -3.11 -18.02 6.77
CA ALA A 145 -3.12 -16.60 7.10
C ALA A 145 -3.71 -16.32 8.49
N LEU A 146 -4.83 -16.99 8.82
CA LEU A 146 -5.45 -16.92 10.15
C LEU A 146 -4.53 -17.43 11.25
N GLU A 147 -3.79 -18.51 10.98
CA GLU A 147 -2.80 -19.06 11.92
C GLU A 147 -1.67 -18.08 12.18
N LYS A 148 -1.09 -17.51 11.11
CA LYS A 148 -0.02 -16.49 11.21
C LYS A 148 -0.48 -15.21 11.92
N ALA A 149 -1.75 -14.86 11.79
CA ALA A 149 -2.36 -13.72 12.47
C ALA A 149 -2.82 -14.06 13.92
N GLU A 150 -2.61 -15.29 14.38
CA GLU A 150 -3.06 -15.80 15.69
C GLU A 150 -4.59 -15.72 15.92
N LEU A 151 -5.37 -15.68 14.85
CA LEU A 151 -6.82 -15.53 14.90
C LEU A 151 -7.58 -16.87 15.03
N ASN A 152 -6.92 -18.03 14.92
CA ASN A 152 -7.56 -19.32 14.93
C ASN A 152 -8.43 -19.56 16.17
N ARG A 153 -7.95 -19.18 17.35
CA ARG A 153 -8.72 -19.34 18.61
C ARG A 153 -9.99 -18.50 18.61
N PHE A 154 -9.88 -17.26 18.14
CA PHE A 154 -11.02 -16.36 18.04
C PHE A 154 -12.05 -16.92 17.05
N ILE A 155 -11.64 -17.26 15.83
CA ILE A 155 -12.53 -17.79 14.79
C ILE A 155 -13.20 -19.10 15.24
N SER A 156 -12.47 -20.00 15.89
CA SER A 156 -13.00 -21.28 16.39
C SER A 156 -13.99 -21.10 17.55
N SER A 157 -13.97 -19.97 18.24
CA SER A 157 -14.96 -19.66 19.29
C SER A 157 -16.28 -19.15 18.75
N LEU A 158 -16.35 -18.77 17.49
CA LEU A 158 -17.54 -18.24 16.85
C LEU A 158 -18.49 -19.40 16.39
N PRO A 159 -19.80 -19.25 16.53
CA PRO A 159 -20.77 -20.31 16.20
C PRO A 159 -20.72 -20.79 14.74
N LYS A 160 -20.38 -19.89 13.80
CA LYS A 160 -20.28 -20.20 12.38
C LYS A 160 -18.82 -20.10 11.87
N GLY A 161 -17.82 -20.00 12.79
CA GLY A 161 -16.41 -19.83 12.42
C GLY A 161 -16.21 -18.62 11.50
N TYR A 162 -15.44 -18.78 10.42
CA TYR A 162 -15.20 -17.71 9.44
C TYR A 162 -16.43 -17.34 8.58
N ASN A 163 -17.51 -18.12 8.63
CA ASN A 163 -18.80 -17.78 8.02
C ASN A 163 -19.71 -16.94 8.94
N THR A 164 -19.15 -16.43 10.04
CA THR A 164 -19.88 -15.51 10.93
C THR A 164 -20.02 -14.15 10.25
N ASP A 165 -21.24 -13.60 10.28
CA ASP A 165 -21.56 -12.26 9.76
C ASP A 165 -20.93 -11.18 10.63
N VAL A 166 -20.43 -10.09 10.01
CA VAL A 166 -19.80 -8.92 10.63
C VAL A 166 -20.48 -7.64 10.22
#